data_10cbdceabb75f07bb2327d5f57a7e9a5
#
_entry.id   10cbdceabb75f07bb2327d5f57a7e9a5
#
_cell.length_a   1.000
_cell.length_b   1.000
_cell.length_c   1.000
_cell.angle_alpha   90.00
_cell.angle_beta   90.00
_cell.angle_gamma   90.00
#
_symmetry.space_group_name_H-M   'P 1'
#
loop_
_entity.id
_entity.type
_entity.pdbx_description
1 polymer ?
#
loop_
_entity_poly.entity_id
_entity_poly.type
_entity_poly.pdbx_seq_one_letter_code
_entity_poly.pdbx_strand_id
1 'polypeptide(L)'
;VEITIENDLDAIQKNIQSFVDTYNALNTTLADATKYDAAAKKGGVLQADSTTVALQKNLRALVGSSSVGATFSALSPNVSWLSDAGIERQTDGSLKINSTKLTSAMQDTDNLKKLFTANNSDPVTNGFGLKVRDFARGLVAFDGVVTNKSTALQGSITRNSKDQDRVNDRAARVEV
;
A
#
# COMPACT_ATOMS: atom_id res chain seq x y z
N VAL A 1 37.82 -18.79 20.27
CA VAL A 1 36.41 -18.38 20.38
C VAL A 1 35.84 -18.47 18.97
N GLU A 2 34.95 -19.41 18.77
CA GLU A 2 34.23 -19.56 17.49
C GLU A 2 32.95 -18.69 17.59
N ILE A 3 32.78 -17.74 16.66
CA ILE A 3 31.60 -16.88 16.59
C ILE A 3 30.78 -17.38 15.41
N THR A 4 29.62 -17.95 15.69
CA THR A 4 28.65 -18.36 14.66
C THR A 4 27.65 -17.20 14.46
N ILE A 5 27.52 -16.73 13.23
CA ILE A 5 26.53 -15.72 12.86
C ILE A 5 25.37 -16.46 12.18
N GLU A 6 24.20 -16.42 12.79
CA GLU A 6 22.97 -17.01 12.24
C GLU A 6 21.96 -15.91 11.89
N ASN A 7 21.09 -16.17 10.91
CA ASN A 7 19.99 -15.28 10.60
C ASN A 7 18.91 -15.36 11.68
N ASP A 8 18.43 -14.23 12.16
CA ASP A 8 17.30 -14.14 13.09
C ASP A 8 15.98 -14.35 12.32
N LEU A 9 15.55 -15.62 12.27
CA LEU A 9 14.32 -16.02 11.57
C LEU A 9 13.07 -15.44 12.25
N ASP A 10 13.08 -15.24 13.55
CA ASP A 10 11.96 -14.65 14.28
C ASP A 10 11.79 -13.17 13.92
N ALA A 11 12.89 -12.44 13.82
CA ALA A 11 12.86 -11.06 13.35
C ALA A 11 12.39 -10.95 11.92
N ILE A 12 12.80 -11.84 11.02
CA ILE A 12 12.33 -11.90 9.64
C ILE A 12 10.81 -12.14 9.60
N GLN A 13 10.32 -13.12 10.34
CA GLN A 13 8.89 -13.42 10.39
C GLN A 13 8.06 -12.26 10.94
N LYS A 14 8.53 -11.61 12.03
CA LYS A 14 7.88 -10.42 12.59
C LYS A 14 7.82 -9.26 11.61
N ASN A 15 8.88 -9.03 10.86
CA ASN A 15 8.92 -7.96 9.86
C ASN A 15 7.94 -8.23 8.71
N ILE A 16 7.84 -9.48 8.25
CA ILE A 16 6.88 -9.87 7.22
C ILE A 16 5.44 -9.73 7.75
N GLN A 17 5.17 -10.18 8.99
CA GLN A 17 3.86 -10.00 9.61
C GLN A 17 3.49 -8.51 9.72
N SER A 18 4.40 -7.67 10.20
CA SER A 18 4.20 -6.22 10.29
C SER A 18 3.92 -5.57 8.93
N PHE A 19 4.60 -6.01 7.88
CA PHE A 19 4.31 -5.58 6.50
C PHE A 19 2.89 -5.94 6.09
N VAL A 20 2.47 -7.19 6.29
CA VAL A 20 1.14 -7.69 5.95
C VAL A 20 0.06 -6.93 6.73
N ASP A 21 0.25 -6.73 8.03
CA ASP A 21 -0.70 -6.01 8.89
C ASP A 21 -0.85 -4.55 8.47
N THR A 22 0.26 -3.87 8.19
CA THR A 22 0.27 -2.47 7.73
C THR A 22 -0.41 -2.33 6.37
N TYR A 23 -0.11 -3.23 5.43
CA TYR A 23 -0.77 -3.26 4.14
C TYR A 23 -2.28 -3.47 4.27
N ASN A 24 -2.70 -4.43 5.10
CA ASN A 24 -4.12 -4.74 5.31
C ASN A 24 -4.86 -3.56 5.97
N ALA A 25 -4.24 -2.88 6.93
CA ALA A 25 -4.80 -1.68 7.53
C ALA A 25 -5.02 -0.57 6.50
N LEU A 26 -4.04 -0.33 5.63
CA LEU A 26 -4.16 0.63 4.53
C LEU A 26 -5.25 0.21 3.53
N ASN A 27 -5.28 -1.05 3.10
CA ASN A 27 -6.30 -1.57 2.17
C ASN A 27 -7.71 -1.39 2.76
N THR A 28 -7.91 -1.68 4.05
CA THR A 28 -9.18 -1.49 4.76
C THR A 28 -9.56 -0.02 4.82
N THR A 29 -8.63 0.86 5.21
CA THR A 29 -8.87 2.32 5.29
C THR A 29 -9.34 2.87 3.94
N LEU A 30 -8.67 2.49 2.85
CA LEU A 30 -9.03 2.92 1.50
C LEU A 30 -10.39 2.35 1.06
N ALA A 31 -10.67 1.08 1.40
CA ALA A 31 -11.95 0.44 1.11
C ALA A 31 -13.09 1.13 1.86
N ASP A 32 -12.92 1.40 3.15
CA ASP A 32 -13.94 2.06 3.98
C ASP A 32 -14.19 3.50 3.54
N ALA A 33 -13.14 4.22 3.12
CA ALA A 33 -13.29 5.57 2.61
C ALA A 33 -14.05 5.66 1.29
N THR A 34 -14.02 4.60 0.47
CA THR A 34 -14.60 4.61 -0.90
C THR A 34 -15.89 3.84 -1.05
N LYS A 35 -16.22 2.92 -0.13
CA LYS A 35 -17.42 2.08 -0.21
C LYS A 35 -18.69 2.88 0.05
N TYR A 36 -19.81 2.38 -0.47
CA TYR A 36 -21.16 2.78 -0.06
C TYR A 36 -21.67 1.84 1.03
N ASP A 37 -22.10 2.39 2.15
CA ASP A 37 -22.79 1.64 3.20
C ASP A 37 -24.31 1.62 2.90
N ALA A 38 -24.79 0.49 2.41
CA ALA A 38 -26.20 0.33 2.04
C ALA A 38 -27.13 0.32 3.27
N ALA A 39 -26.66 -0.10 4.43
CA ALA A 39 -27.46 -0.13 5.66
C ALA A 39 -27.64 1.28 6.22
N ALA A 40 -26.57 2.05 6.28
CA ALA A 40 -26.60 3.45 6.71
C ALA A 40 -27.05 4.40 5.58
N LYS A 41 -27.24 3.92 4.35
CA LYS A 41 -27.52 4.73 3.14
C LYS A 41 -26.54 5.89 2.96
N LYS A 42 -25.28 5.65 3.29
CA LYS A 42 -24.25 6.69 3.32
C LYS A 42 -23.02 6.24 2.55
N GLY A 43 -22.49 7.14 1.73
CA GLY A 43 -21.20 6.95 1.06
C GLY A 43 -20.02 7.20 1.99
N GLY A 44 -18.93 6.47 1.77
CA GLY A 44 -17.64 6.81 2.38
C GLY A 44 -17.20 8.22 1.97
N VAL A 45 -16.36 8.82 2.77
CA VAL A 45 -15.91 10.23 2.59
C VAL A 45 -15.19 10.49 1.25
N LEU A 46 -14.68 9.45 0.61
CA LEU A 46 -14.03 9.47 -0.70
C LEU A 46 -14.76 8.56 -1.70
N GLN A 47 -16.08 8.35 -1.52
CA GLN A 47 -16.88 7.59 -2.48
C GLN A 47 -16.77 8.22 -3.88
N ALA A 48 -16.53 7.38 -4.90
CA ALA A 48 -16.32 7.80 -6.28
C ALA A 48 -15.11 8.72 -6.53
N ASP A 49 -14.23 8.89 -5.54
CA ASP A 49 -12.97 9.61 -5.76
C ASP A 49 -12.03 8.79 -6.63
N SER A 50 -11.83 9.22 -7.87
CA SER A 50 -11.01 8.49 -8.86
C SER A 50 -9.55 8.34 -8.43
N THR A 51 -9.02 9.31 -7.69
CA THR A 51 -7.65 9.29 -7.17
C THR A 51 -7.46 8.16 -6.17
N THR A 52 -8.39 8.03 -5.21
CA THR A 52 -8.36 6.97 -4.20
C THR A 52 -8.58 5.59 -4.81
N VAL A 53 -9.47 5.47 -5.79
CA VAL A 53 -9.68 4.22 -6.55
C VAL A 53 -8.42 3.83 -7.33
N ALA A 54 -7.75 4.79 -7.98
CA ALA A 54 -6.49 4.54 -8.67
C ALA A 54 -5.39 4.11 -7.69
N LEU A 55 -5.31 4.74 -6.51
CA LEU A 55 -4.37 4.36 -5.45
C LEU A 55 -4.58 2.91 -5.01
N GLN A 56 -5.82 2.49 -4.77
CA GLN A 56 -6.14 1.09 -4.43
C GLN A 56 -5.71 0.13 -5.53
N LYS A 57 -5.99 0.46 -6.80
CA LYS A 57 -5.55 -0.35 -7.96
C LYS A 57 -4.04 -0.50 -7.99
N ASN A 58 -3.31 0.60 -7.85
CA ASN A 58 -1.85 0.62 -7.89
C ASN A 58 -1.24 -0.15 -6.73
N LEU A 59 -1.80 -0.02 -5.52
CA LEU A 59 -1.37 -0.77 -4.34
C LEU A 59 -1.55 -2.29 -4.54
N ARG A 60 -2.68 -2.71 -5.11
CA ARG A 60 -2.95 -4.13 -5.43
C ARG A 60 -2.05 -4.65 -6.57
N ALA A 61 -1.76 -3.81 -7.57
CA ALA A 61 -0.84 -4.16 -8.64
C ALA A 61 0.59 -4.32 -8.12
N LEU A 62 1.01 -3.47 -7.19
CA LEU A 62 2.32 -3.52 -6.56
C LEU A 62 2.56 -4.89 -5.90
N VAL A 63 1.65 -5.34 -5.02
CA VAL A 63 1.80 -6.64 -4.33
C VAL A 63 1.55 -7.85 -5.23
N GLY A 64 0.93 -7.66 -6.38
CA GLY A 64 0.77 -8.68 -7.41
C GLY A 64 1.88 -8.71 -8.45
N SER A 65 2.85 -7.78 -8.39
CA SER A 65 3.97 -7.75 -9.32
C SER A 65 5.03 -8.82 -8.98
N SER A 66 5.95 -9.08 -9.89
CA SER A 66 7.09 -9.97 -9.67
C SER A 66 8.36 -9.20 -9.33
N SER A 67 9.33 -9.87 -8.72
CA SER A 67 10.70 -9.40 -8.53
C SER A 67 11.66 -10.31 -9.31
N VAL A 68 12.75 -9.77 -9.81
CA VAL A 68 13.79 -10.55 -10.52
C VAL A 68 15.00 -10.71 -9.59
N GLY A 69 15.61 -11.90 -9.63
CA GLY A 69 16.80 -12.24 -8.84
C GLY A 69 16.55 -13.18 -7.66
N ALA A 70 15.30 -13.37 -7.25
CA ALA A 70 14.91 -14.42 -6.32
C ALA A 70 14.31 -15.62 -7.08
N THR A 71 14.50 -16.84 -6.60
CA THR A 71 13.99 -18.05 -7.24
C THR A 71 13.40 -18.99 -6.19
N PHE A 72 12.08 -19.09 -6.14
CA PHE A 72 11.36 -20.04 -5.28
C PHE A 72 10.70 -21.17 -6.08
N SER A 73 10.76 -21.12 -7.40
CA SER A 73 10.19 -22.13 -8.28
C SER A 73 11.17 -22.52 -9.38
N ALA A 74 11.34 -23.81 -9.60
CA ALA A 74 12.12 -24.33 -10.71
C ALA A 74 11.51 -23.99 -12.10
N LEU A 75 10.20 -23.71 -12.14
CA LEU A 75 9.48 -23.36 -13.37
C LEU A 75 9.65 -21.88 -13.75
N SER A 76 10.03 -21.03 -12.80
CA SER A 76 10.24 -19.59 -13.02
C SER A 76 11.57 -19.17 -12.41
N PRO A 77 12.69 -19.55 -13.00
CA PRO A 77 14.00 -19.21 -12.48
C PRO A 77 14.22 -17.70 -12.54
N ASN A 78 14.75 -17.15 -11.44
CA ASN A 78 15.05 -15.72 -11.27
C ASN A 78 13.84 -14.76 -11.28
N VAL A 79 12.62 -15.25 -11.26
CA VAL A 79 11.41 -14.42 -11.12
C VAL A 79 10.54 -14.99 -10.02
N SER A 80 10.14 -14.15 -9.08
CA SER A 80 9.34 -14.58 -7.94
C SER A 80 8.32 -13.53 -7.54
N TRP A 81 7.23 -14.01 -6.97
CA TRP A 81 6.13 -13.22 -6.43
C TRP A 81 6.10 -13.33 -4.90
N LEU A 82 5.41 -12.42 -4.24
CA LEU A 82 5.17 -12.51 -2.80
C LEU A 82 4.48 -13.82 -2.40
N SER A 83 3.61 -14.35 -3.28
CA SER A 83 2.92 -15.64 -3.07
C SER A 83 3.87 -16.85 -3.01
N ASP A 84 5.02 -16.76 -3.66
CA ASP A 84 6.03 -17.84 -3.65
C ASP A 84 6.73 -17.91 -2.29
N ALA A 85 6.88 -16.77 -1.64
CA ALA A 85 7.37 -16.64 -0.25
C ALA A 85 6.26 -16.79 0.81
N GLY A 86 5.04 -17.19 0.40
CA GLY A 86 3.93 -17.42 1.32
C GLY A 86 3.13 -16.17 1.73
N ILE A 87 3.27 -15.04 1.02
CA ILE A 87 2.45 -13.85 1.23
C ILE A 87 1.40 -13.79 0.12
N GLU A 88 0.21 -14.31 0.39
CA GLU A 88 -0.83 -14.57 -0.61
C GLU A 88 -1.89 -13.45 -0.63
N ARG A 89 -2.21 -12.96 -1.83
CA ARG A 89 -3.28 -11.97 -2.02
C ARG A 89 -4.65 -12.66 -2.01
N GLN A 90 -5.59 -12.09 -1.26
CA GLN A 90 -6.98 -12.52 -1.19
C GLN A 90 -7.86 -11.77 -2.21
N THR A 91 -9.08 -12.23 -2.40
CA THR A 91 -10.06 -11.65 -3.35
C THR A 91 -10.47 -10.22 -3.00
N ASP A 92 -10.52 -9.89 -1.71
CA ASP A 92 -10.79 -8.54 -1.21
C ASP A 92 -9.60 -7.58 -1.33
N GLY A 93 -8.45 -8.10 -1.80
CA GLY A 93 -7.20 -7.39 -1.94
C GLY A 93 -6.33 -7.37 -0.69
N SER A 94 -6.75 -8.01 0.41
CA SER A 94 -5.91 -8.20 1.60
C SER A 94 -4.78 -9.21 1.32
N LEU A 95 -3.80 -9.23 2.20
CA LEU A 95 -2.71 -10.21 2.21
C LEU A 95 -2.90 -11.18 3.36
N LYS A 96 -2.57 -12.44 3.13
CA LYS A 96 -2.56 -13.50 4.14
C LYS A 96 -1.23 -14.24 4.10
N ILE A 97 -0.70 -14.57 5.28
CA ILE A 97 0.50 -15.40 5.37
C ILE A 97 0.11 -16.86 5.33
N ASN A 98 0.71 -17.59 4.39
CA ASN A 98 0.75 -19.04 4.36
C ASN A 98 2.01 -19.48 5.12
N SER A 99 1.83 -19.92 6.36
CA SER A 99 2.95 -20.24 7.24
C SER A 99 3.84 -21.37 6.72
N THR A 100 3.27 -22.38 6.05
CA THR A 100 4.04 -23.48 5.47
C THR A 100 4.99 -22.99 4.36
N LYS A 101 4.47 -22.17 3.43
CA LYS A 101 5.31 -21.60 2.36
C LYS A 101 6.35 -20.62 2.91
N LEU A 102 5.94 -19.78 3.89
CA LEU A 102 6.87 -18.82 4.51
C LEU A 102 8.00 -19.55 5.23
N THR A 103 7.70 -20.60 6.00
CA THR A 103 8.73 -21.42 6.65
C THR A 103 9.68 -22.04 5.63
N SER A 104 9.15 -22.53 4.51
CA SER A 104 10.00 -23.06 3.43
C SER A 104 10.86 -21.98 2.78
N ALA A 105 10.33 -20.79 2.53
CA ALA A 105 11.09 -19.67 1.98
C ALA A 105 12.19 -19.17 2.94
N MET A 106 11.95 -19.23 4.25
CA MET A 106 12.94 -18.87 5.28
C MET A 106 14.10 -19.86 5.41
N GLN A 107 14.02 -21.05 4.81
CA GLN A 107 15.18 -21.97 4.73
C GLN A 107 16.27 -21.41 3.81
N ASP A 108 15.91 -20.51 2.88
CA ASP A 108 16.84 -19.79 2.00
C ASP A 108 16.67 -18.28 2.22
N THR A 109 17.25 -17.80 3.31
CA THR A 109 17.16 -16.38 3.72
C THR A 109 17.81 -15.44 2.70
N ASP A 110 18.84 -15.88 1.98
CA ASP A 110 19.49 -15.06 0.95
C ASP A 110 18.56 -14.83 -0.25
N ASN A 111 17.83 -15.87 -0.65
CA ASN A 111 16.84 -15.77 -1.70
C ASN A 111 15.62 -14.95 -1.29
N LEU A 112 15.15 -15.14 -0.04
CA LEU A 112 14.11 -14.31 0.54
C LEU A 112 14.52 -12.84 0.61
N LYS A 113 15.76 -12.55 1.01
CA LYS A 113 16.33 -11.19 0.99
C LYS A 113 16.30 -10.58 -0.40
N LYS A 114 16.69 -11.33 -1.44
CA LYS A 114 16.66 -10.85 -2.84
C LYS A 114 15.24 -10.46 -3.27
N LEU A 115 14.20 -11.21 -2.87
CA LEU A 115 12.81 -10.90 -3.18
C LEU A 115 12.43 -9.46 -2.74
N PHE A 116 12.97 -8.99 -1.62
CA PHE A 116 12.67 -7.66 -1.09
C PHE A 116 13.68 -6.59 -1.45
N THR A 117 14.97 -6.94 -1.59
CA THR A 117 16.06 -5.96 -1.67
C THR A 117 16.79 -5.92 -3.02
N ALA A 118 16.45 -6.81 -3.97
CA ALA A 118 17.12 -6.81 -5.27
C ALA A 118 16.99 -5.43 -5.94
N ASN A 119 18.14 -4.90 -6.40
CA ASN A 119 18.20 -3.65 -7.14
C ASN A 119 18.75 -3.93 -8.54
N ASN A 120 17.84 -3.98 -9.50
CA ASN A 120 18.14 -4.29 -10.89
C ASN A 120 18.25 -3.02 -11.76
N SER A 121 18.28 -1.85 -11.14
CA SER A 121 18.25 -0.54 -11.81
C SER A 121 17.00 -0.33 -12.70
N ASP A 122 16.00 -1.17 -12.53
CA ASP A 122 14.72 -1.10 -13.22
C ASP A 122 13.58 -1.24 -12.19
N PRO A 123 12.73 -0.20 -12.03
CA PRO A 123 11.64 -0.21 -11.05
C PRO A 123 10.67 -1.40 -11.20
N VAL A 124 10.52 -1.93 -12.43
CA VAL A 124 9.60 -3.05 -12.70
C VAL A 124 10.15 -4.36 -12.14
N THR A 125 11.46 -4.56 -12.19
CA THR A 125 12.14 -5.80 -11.81
C THR A 125 12.76 -5.78 -10.43
N ASN A 126 12.81 -4.62 -9.77
CA ASN A 126 13.33 -4.45 -8.43
C ASN A 126 12.61 -5.31 -7.38
N GLY A 127 13.25 -5.53 -6.26
CA GLY A 127 12.67 -6.19 -5.09
C GLY A 127 11.53 -5.38 -4.47
N PHE A 128 10.63 -6.08 -3.78
CA PHE A 128 9.41 -5.48 -3.22
C PHE A 128 9.66 -4.32 -2.26
N GLY A 129 10.70 -4.39 -1.43
CA GLY A 129 11.06 -3.30 -0.52
C GLY A 129 11.38 -2.00 -1.26
N LEU A 130 12.09 -2.08 -2.38
CA LEU A 130 12.38 -0.92 -3.22
C LEU A 130 11.13 -0.40 -3.91
N LYS A 131 10.30 -1.29 -4.45
CA LYS A 131 9.03 -0.92 -5.10
C LYS A 131 8.08 -0.21 -4.14
N VAL A 132 7.91 -0.75 -2.92
CA VAL A 132 7.07 -0.14 -1.88
C VAL A 132 7.61 1.22 -1.47
N ARG A 133 8.94 1.34 -1.27
CA ARG A 133 9.59 2.60 -0.94
C ARG A 133 9.34 3.65 -2.03
N ASP A 134 9.55 3.28 -3.29
CA ASP A 134 9.45 4.23 -4.41
C ASP A 134 7.98 4.61 -4.67
N PHE A 135 7.06 3.67 -4.49
CA PHE A 135 5.63 3.94 -4.50
C PHE A 135 5.23 4.92 -3.39
N ALA A 136 5.63 4.66 -2.14
CA ALA A 136 5.33 5.54 -1.01
C ALA A 136 5.92 6.95 -1.21
N ARG A 137 7.16 7.04 -1.69
CA ARG A 137 7.80 8.32 -2.02
C ARG A 137 7.04 9.09 -3.09
N GLY A 138 6.58 8.40 -4.14
CA GLY A 138 5.78 9.03 -5.19
C GLY A 138 4.43 9.57 -4.70
N LEU A 139 3.84 8.95 -3.68
CA LEU A 139 2.57 9.43 -3.10
C LEU A 139 2.73 10.73 -2.30
N VAL A 140 3.84 10.87 -1.55
CA VAL A 140 4.07 11.98 -0.61
C VAL A 140 5.06 13.03 -1.11
N ALA A 141 5.59 12.87 -2.33
CA ALA A 141 6.43 13.87 -2.96
C ALA A 141 5.70 15.21 -3.09
N PHE A 142 6.43 16.30 -3.29
CA PHE A 142 5.87 17.65 -3.43
C PHE A 142 4.76 17.73 -4.51
N ASP A 143 4.95 17.03 -5.62
CA ASP A 143 3.98 16.85 -6.72
C ASP A 143 3.23 15.51 -6.66
N GLY A 144 3.30 14.82 -5.52
CA GLY A 144 2.69 13.51 -5.31
C GLY A 144 1.17 13.56 -5.27
N VAL A 145 0.55 12.44 -5.60
CA VAL A 145 -0.91 12.30 -5.71
C VAL A 145 -1.64 12.70 -4.42
N VAL A 146 -1.12 12.27 -3.27
CA VAL A 146 -1.72 12.59 -1.95
C VAL A 146 -1.53 14.05 -1.60
N THR A 147 -0.34 14.60 -1.84
CA THR A 147 -0.02 16.01 -1.59
C THR A 147 -0.91 16.93 -2.41
N ASN A 148 -1.03 16.68 -3.71
CA ASN A 148 -1.88 17.47 -4.61
C ASN A 148 -3.36 17.39 -4.22
N LYS A 149 -3.85 16.19 -3.85
CA LYS A 149 -5.23 16.01 -3.39
C LYS A 149 -5.50 16.77 -2.09
N SER A 150 -4.59 16.69 -1.13
CA SER A 150 -4.68 17.42 0.14
C SER A 150 -4.75 18.93 -0.09
N THR A 151 -3.89 19.47 -0.93
CA THR A 151 -3.87 20.90 -1.30
C THR A 151 -5.18 21.34 -1.98
N ALA A 152 -5.69 20.54 -2.92
CA ALA A 152 -6.94 20.81 -3.61
C ALA A 152 -8.15 20.81 -2.66
N LEU A 153 -8.20 19.85 -1.73
CA LEU A 153 -9.25 19.79 -0.70
C LEU A 153 -9.18 20.98 0.26
N GLN A 154 -7.99 21.34 0.71
CA GLN A 154 -7.81 22.53 1.57
C GLN A 154 -8.27 23.81 0.86
N GLY A 155 -7.95 23.99 -0.41
CA GLY A 155 -8.44 25.08 -1.23
C GLY A 155 -9.97 25.08 -1.38
N SER A 156 -10.59 23.91 -1.48
CA SER A 156 -12.05 23.78 -1.54
C SER A 156 -12.71 24.13 -0.21
N ILE A 157 -12.16 23.70 0.92
CA ILE A 157 -12.62 24.07 2.27
C ILE A 157 -12.56 25.59 2.45
N THR A 158 -11.45 26.22 2.07
CA THR A 158 -11.29 27.68 2.17
C THR A 158 -12.32 28.43 1.32
N ARG A 159 -12.59 27.98 0.09
CA ARG A 159 -13.64 28.58 -0.75
C ARG A 159 -15.02 28.43 -0.15
N ASN A 160 -15.35 27.22 0.33
CA ASN A 160 -16.65 26.95 0.96
C ASN A 160 -16.88 27.83 2.20
N SER A 161 -15.86 27.99 3.07
CA SER A 161 -15.95 28.89 4.22
C SER A 161 -16.28 30.33 3.81
N LYS A 162 -15.57 30.87 2.78
CA LYS A 162 -15.85 32.21 2.27
C LYS A 162 -17.26 32.36 1.66
N ASP A 163 -17.75 31.29 1.03
CA ASP A 163 -19.09 31.28 0.46
C ASP A 163 -20.16 31.27 1.56
N GLN A 164 -19.93 30.51 2.64
CA GLN A 164 -20.77 30.50 3.82
C GLN A 164 -20.83 31.91 4.50
N ASP A 165 -19.68 32.55 4.67
CA ASP A 165 -19.60 33.90 5.22
C ASP A 165 -20.41 34.88 4.37
N ARG A 166 -20.30 34.82 3.04
CA ARG A 166 -21.08 35.68 2.13
C ARG A 166 -22.60 35.44 2.22
N VAL A 167 -23.01 34.16 2.40
CA VAL A 167 -24.44 33.82 2.60
C VAL A 167 -24.94 34.35 3.91
N ASN A 168 -24.18 34.21 5.00
CA ASN A 168 -24.52 34.71 6.33
C ASN A 168 -24.62 36.25 6.33
N ASP A 169 -23.67 36.96 5.72
CA ASP A 169 -23.70 38.42 5.59
C ASP A 169 -24.91 38.89 4.78
N ARG A 170 -25.33 38.14 3.74
CA ARG A 170 -26.53 38.47 2.97
C ARG A 170 -27.80 38.25 3.81
N ALA A 171 -27.87 37.11 4.53
CA ALA A 171 -29.00 36.83 5.41
C ALA A 171 -29.18 37.91 6.47
N ALA A 172 -28.09 38.32 7.15
CA ALA A 172 -28.12 39.39 8.16
C ALA A 172 -28.58 40.75 7.60
N ARG A 173 -28.38 41.03 6.29
CA ARG A 173 -28.87 42.28 5.68
C ARG A 173 -30.35 42.23 5.27
N VAL A 174 -30.93 41.05 5.17
CA VAL A 174 -32.36 40.89 4.81
C VAL A 174 -33.26 40.88 6.04
N GLU A 175 -32.71 40.57 7.22
CA GLU A 175 -33.43 40.52 8.48
C GLU A 175 -33.56 41.92 9.14
N VAL A 176 -33.00 42.96 8.55
CA VAL A 176 -33.12 44.38 8.98
C VAL A 176 -34.09 45.13 8.08
#